data_0fbb7f0031f0cc5843c8f7e4476b24a5
#
_entry.id   0fbb7f0031f0cc5843c8f7e4476b24a5
#
_cell.length_a   1.000
_cell.length_b   1.000
_cell.length_c   1.000
_cell.angle_alpha   90.00
_cell.angle_beta   90.00
_cell.angle_gamma   90.00
#
_symmetry.space_group_name_H-M   'P 1'
#
loop_
_entity.id
_entity.type
_entity.pdbx_description
1 polymer ?
#
loop_
_entity_poly.entity_id
_entity_poly.type
_entity_poly.pdbx_seq_one_letter_code
_entity_poly.pdbx_strand_id
1 'polypeptide(L)'
;MSPSVRIAAVQARPRSDLFDDMWNGGDVAHAVELLEAAARAGAACVCFPELYPRVGEAEIRAAARRLGVFVVAGLIEGTRTSWHNTSTVIGPDGQILARQPKCFPTQNEIDNGVVAGKGYRVVETDIGRLGIVICADFAFFSEGVESLVEQGVDIIFNPSWWFALGEAYPATVIGRHMQYGKPVIGVDIAACALRLRDADGRPVERFPRAGGYSTVCVPPPIASLPELAEWFRTKPGGTNSALGFIQSLGEDEGILYADVDIAAVRRFPGYFYRTMTP
;
A
#
# COMPACT_ATOMS: atom_id res chain seq x y z
N MET A 1 -3.91 -3.47 -27.30
CA MET A 1 -4.10 -3.42 -25.83
C MET A 1 -3.00 -2.56 -25.27
N SER A 2 -3.32 -1.55 -24.47
CA SER A 2 -2.28 -0.84 -23.71
C SER A 2 -1.51 -1.84 -22.85
N PRO A 3 -0.20 -1.71 -22.71
CA PRO A 3 0.56 -2.60 -21.86
C PRO A 3 0.06 -2.46 -20.42
N SER A 4 -0.22 -3.59 -19.77
CA SER A 4 -0.54 -3.60 -18.34
C SER A 4 0.74 -3.37 -17.53
N VAL A 5 0.59 -2.70 -16.39
CA VAL A 5 1.65 -2.47 -15.42
C VAL A 5 1.59 -3.55 -14.36
N ARG A 6 2.63 -4.37 -14.22
CA ARG A 6 2.74 -5.33 -13.14
C ARG A 6 3.21 -4.68 -11.86
N ILE A 7 2.40 -4.82 -10.82
CA ILE A 7 2.67 -4.29 -9.48
C ILE A 7 2.90 -5.46 -8.52
N ALA A 8 3.92 -5.36 -7.68
CA ALA A 8 4.18 -6.27 -6.59
C ALA A 8 3.82 -5.64 -5.25
N ALA A 9 2.93 -6.29 -4.51
CA ALA A 9 2.61 -5.99 -3.12
C ALA A 9 3.42 -6.95 -2.23
N VAL A 10 4.40 -6.42 -1.51
CA VAL A 10 5.35 -7.22 -0.73
C VAL A 10 4.90 -7.30 0.73
N GLN A 11 4.39 -8.42 1.17
CA GLN A 11 4.13 -8.71 2.57
C GLN A 11 5.42 -9.18 3.24
N ALA A 12 6.22 -8.23 3.71
CA ALA A 12 7.53 -8.50 4.29
C ALA A 12 7.43 -8.90 5.76
N ARG A 13 8.24 -9.89 6.18
CA ARG A 13 8.43 -10.21 7.60
C ARG A 13 9.63 -9.44 8.14
N PRO A 14 9.45 -8.52 9.11
CA PRO A 14 10.55 -7.83 9.74
C PRO A 14 11.57 -8.81 10.33
N ARG A 15 12.84 -8.58 10.07
CA ARG A 15 13.98 -9.35 10.57
C ARG A 15 14.56 -8.77 11.84
N SER A 16 14.35 -7.48 12.07
CA SER A 16 14.77 -6.77 13.27
C SER A 16 13.61 -6.58 14.23
N ASP A 17 13.91 -6.51 15.52
CA ASP A 17 12.91 -6.11 16.51
C ASP A 17 12.58 -4.64 16.32
N LEU A 18 11.34 -4.38 15.95
CA LEU A 18 10.83 -3.05 15.62
C LEU A 18 10.78 -2.11 16.82
N PHE A 19 10.79 -2.64 18.03
CA PHE A 19 10.58 -1.87 19.25
C PHE A 19 11.87 -1.59 20.02
N ASP A 20 12.91 -2.37 19.81
CA ASP A 20 14.19 -2.11 20.47
C ASP A 20 14.92 -0.91 19.84
N ASP A 21 14.90 -0.78 18.51
CA ASP A 21 15.38 0.41 17.82
C ASP A 21 14.73 0.57 16.44
N MET A 22 13.74 1.46 16.31
CA MET A 22 13.12 1.78 15.04
C MET A 22 14.07 2.34 13.96
N TRP A 23 15.27 2.77 14.37
CA TRP A 23 16.29 3.34 13.49
C TRP A 23 17.33 2.32 13.07
N ASN A 24 17.17 1.08 13.48
CA ASN A 24 18.08 0.03 13.12
C ASN A 24 17.89 -0.43 11.66
N GLY A 25 18.97 -0.68 10.95
CA GLY A 25 18.98 -1.05 9.54
C GLY A 25 18.84 -2.54 9.25
N GLY A 26 18.42 -3.36 10.22
CA GLY A 26 18.38 -4.81 10.08
C GLY A 26 17.49 -5.37 8.99
N ASP A 27 16.52 -4.57 8.50
CA ASP A 27 15.60 -4.97 7.42
C ASP A 27 16.04 -4.52 6.02
N VAL A 28 17.07 -3.68 5.90
CA VAL A 28 17.45 -3.07 4.61
C VAL A 28 17.91 -4.11 3.59
N ALA A 29 18.79 -5.04 4.00
CA ALA A 29 19.26 -6.10 3.10
C ALA A 29 18.12 -6.99 2.63
N HIS A 30 17.21 -7.37 3.54
CA HIS A 30 16.04 -8.17 3.23
C HIS A 30 15.05 -7.44 2.30
N ALA A 31 14.85 -6.13 2.50
CA ALA A 31 14.04 -5.33 1.58
C ALA A 31 14.62 -5.32 0.16
N VAL A 32 15.95 -5.22 0.03
CA VAL A 32 16.62 -5.31 -1.28
C VAL A 32 16.43 -6.69 -1.91
N GLU A 33 16.55 -7.79 -1.15
CA GLU A 33 16.30 -9.16 -1.63
C GLU A 33 14.87 -9.33 -2.16
N LEU A 34 13.87 -8.84 -1.43
CA LEU A 34 12.46 -8.87 -1.84
C LEU A 34 12.20 -8.00 -3.08
N LEU A 35 12.84 -6.82 -3.15
CA LEU A 35 12.78 -5.96 -4.32
C LEU A 35 13.34 -6.63 -5.57
N GLU A 36 14.48 -7.31 -5.45
CA GLU A 36 15.08 -8.10 -6.53
C GLU A 36 14.19 -9.27 -6.95
N ALA A 37 13.57 -9.96 -6.00
CA ALA A 37 12.65 -11.05 -6.30
C ALA A 37 11.43 -10.56 -7.08
N ALA A 38 10.84 -9.44 -6.67
CA ALA A 38 9.71 -8.81 -7.35
C ALA A 38 10.08 -8.35 -8.77
N ALA A 39 11.24 -7.71 -8.93
CA ALA A 39 11.74 -7.26 -10.23
C ALA A 39 12.02 -8.44 -11.19
N ARG A 40 12.63 -9.53 -10.69
CA ARG A 40 12.82 -10.76 -11.49
C ARG A 40 11.50 -11.39 -11.97
N ALA A 41 10.42 -11.21 -11.22
CA ALA A 41 9.07 -11.63 -11.61
C ALA A 41 8.37 -10.64 -12.57
N GLY A 42 9.07 -9.60 -13.03
CA GLY A 42 8.58 -8.62 -14.00
C GLY A 42 7.77 -7.48 -13.41
N ALA A 43 7.84 -7.23 -12.10
CA ALA A 43 7.20 -6.08 -11.50
C ALA A 43 7.83 -4.77 -12.00
N ALA A 44 6.99 -3.84 -12.45
CA ALA A 44 7.38 -2.47 -12.80
C ALA A 44 7.32 -1.54 -11.58
N CYS A 45 6.51 -1.89 -10.58
CA CYS A 45 6.40 -1.17 -9.32
C CYS A 45 6.33 -2.16 -8.15
N VAL A 46 7.05 -1.85 -7.07
CA VAL A 46 7.10 -2.67 -5.85
C VAL A 46 6.68 -1.81 -4.68
N CYS A 47 5.66 -2.25 -3.95
CA CYS A 47 5.19 -1.58 -2.75
C CYS A 47 5.53 -2.40 -1.51
N PHE A 48 6.20 -1.77 -0.55
CA PHE A 48 6.48 -2.30 0.77
C PHE A 48 5.45 -1.84 1.80
N PRO A 49 5.34 -2.52 2.95
CA PRO A 49 4.48 -2.12 4.05
C PRO A 49 4.86 -0.76 4.67
N GLU A 50 3.97 -0.27 5.51
CA GLU A 50 4.24 0.86 6.39
C GLU A 50 5.48 0.58 7.25
N LEU A 51 6.34 1.60 7.39
CA LEU A 51 7.58 1.50 8.18
C LEU A 51 8.44 0.27 7.82
N TYR A 52 8.53 -0.06 6.52
CA TYR A 52 9.43 -1.10 6.04
C TYR A 52 10.17 -0.63 4.76
N PRO A 53 11.53 -0.64 4.78
CA PRO A 53 12.44 -1.11 5.84
C PRO A 53 12.76 -0.06 6.92
N ARG A 54 12.07 1.06 7.00
CA ARG A 54 12.20 2.20 7.93
C ARG A 54 13.38 3.12 7.63
N VAL A 55 14.53 2.56 7.41
CA VAL A 55 15.78 3.27 7.06
C VAL A 55 16.41 2.62 5.82
N GLY A 56 17.56 3.13 5.35
CA GLY A 56 18.21 2.56 4.17
C GLY A 56 17.73 3.17 2.86
N GLU A 57 17.32 4.44 2.88
CA GLU A 57 16.86 5.14 1.66
C GLU A 57 17.88 5.04 0.53
N ALA A 58 19.17 5.20 0.82
CA ALA A 58 20.23 5.15 -0.19
C ALA A 58 20.31 3.78 -0.88
N GLU A 59 20.22 2.70 -0.11
CA GLU A 59 20.26 1.33 -0.58
C GLU A 59 19.02 1.00 -1.44
N ILE A 60 17.83 1.40 -1.00
CA ILE A 60 16.59 1.19 -1.77
C ILE A 60 16.62 1.99 -3.07
N ARG A 61 17.08 3.25 -3.06
CA ARG A 61 17.25 4.06 -4.27
C ARG A 61 18.26 3.46 -5.24
N ALA A 62 19.37 2.95 -4.73
CA ALA A 62 20.37 2.27 -5.54
C ALA A 62 19.81 0.98 -6.18
N ALA A 63 19.04 0.21 -5.43
CA ALA A 63 18.37 -0.99 -5.93
C ALA A 63 17.29 -0.65 -6.97
N ALA A 64 16.44 0.34 -6.72
CA ALA A 64 15.43 0.82 -7.67
C ALA A 64 16.06 1.20 -9.01
N ARG A 65 17.15 1.98 -8.98
CA ARG A 65 17.90 2.38 -10.19
C ARG A 65 18.54 1.18 -10.91
N ARG A 66 19.15 0.27 -10.18
CA ARG A 66 19.80 -0.92 -10.76
C ARG A 66 18.79 -1.85 -11.43
N LEU A 67 17.60 -1.96 -10.88
CA LEU A 67 16.54 -2.85 -11.36
C LEU A 67 15.59 -2.17 -12.34
N GLY A 68 15.60 -0.85 -12.46
CA GLY A 68 14.74 -0.08 -13.34
C GLY A 68 13.26 -0.13 -12.95
N VAL A 69 12.95 -0.17 -11.63
CA VAL A 69 11.59 -0.30 -11.10
C VAL A 69 11.20 0.86 -10.21
N PHE A 70 9.90 1.19 -10.18
CA PHE A 70 9.35 2.09 -9.17
C PHE A 70 9.28 1.37 -7.81
N VAL A 71 9.49 2.12 -6.73
CA VAL A 71 9.37 1.60 -5.37
C VAL A 71 8.54 2.54 -4.51
N VAL A 72 7.61 1.99 -3.75
CA VAL A 72 6.92 2.64 -2.63
C VAL A 72 7.46 2.02 -1.35
N ALA A 73 8.26 2.77 -0.59
CA ALA A 73 8.94 2.26 0.60
C ALA A 73 8.51 3.02 1.86
N GLY A 74 8.24 2.30 2.94
CA GLY A 74 7.96 2.88 4.26
C GLY A 74 9.26 3.30 4.95
N LEU A 75 9.51 4.61 5.01
CA LEU A 75 10.74 5.20 5.56
C LEU A 75 10.43 6.19 6.68
N ILE A 76 11.40 6.35 7.58
CA ILE A 76 11.35 7.37 8.63
C ILE A 76 12.07 8.62 8.12
N GLU A 77 11.44 9.79 8.30
CA GLU A 77 12.06 11.08 8.01
C GLU A 77 12.13 11.95 9.26
N GLY A 78 13.30 12.45 9.58
CA GLY A 78 13.49 13.36 10.70
C GLY A 78 14.53 12.89 11.71
N THR A 79 14.28 13.14 12.98
CA THR A 79 15.17 12.80 14.11
C THR A 79 14.46 11.85 15.07
N ARG A 80 15.20 11.27 16.02
CA ARG A 80 14.61 10.33 17.01
C ARG A 80 13.48 10.94 17.87
N THR A 81 13.42 12.25 17.99
CA THR A 81 12.43 12.96 18.83
C THR A 81 11.34 13.65 18.03
N SER A 82 11.51 13.80 16.71
CA SER A 82 10.53 14.42 15.83
C SER A 82 10.71 13.87 14.41
N TRP A 83 9.78 13.03 13.98
CA TRP A 83 9.89 12.31 12.71
C TRP A 83 8.53 12.07 12.06
N HIS A 84 8.57 11.78 10.77
CA HIS A 84 7.40 11.39 10.01
C HIS A 84 7.47 9.90 9.65
N ASN A 85 6.35 9.22 9.83
CA ASN A 85 6.07 7.94 9.21
C ASN A 85 5.73 8.21 7.74
N THR A 86 6.64 7.91 6.82
CA THR A 86 6.56 8.35 5.43
C THR A 86 6.59 7.18 4.45
N SER A 87 5.70 7.18 3.49
CA SER A 87 5.84 6.35 2.28
C SER A 87 6.50 7.17 1.18
N THR A 88 7.66 6.73 0.75
CA THR A 88 8.48 7.40 -0.27
C THR A 88 8.32 6.71 -1.62
N VAL A 89 7.96 7.49 -2.65
CA VAL A 89 7.94 7.02 -4.04
C VAL A 89 9.29 7.29 -4.68
N ILE A 90 9.93 6.22 -5.15
CA ILE A 90 11.24 6.24 -5.81
C ILE A 90 11.05 5.81 -7.26
N GLY A 91 11.59 6.57 -8.19
CA GLY A 91 11.55 6.27 -9.62
C GLY A 91 12.57 5.22 -10.04
N PRO A 92 12.44 4.69 -11.28
CA PRO A 92 13.35 3.67 -11.83
C PRO A 92 14.78 4.19 -12.08
N ASP A 93 14.98 5.49 -11.99
CA ASP A 93 16.31 6.14 -12.00
C ASP A 93 16.91 6.32 -10.60
N GLY A 94 16.17 5.89 -9.55
CA GLY A 94 16.54 6.04 -8.15
C GLY A 94 16.28 7.44 -7.58
N GLN A 95 15.59 8.33 -8.31
CA GLN A 95 15.21 9.64 -7.78
C GLN A 95 13.94 9.53 -6.92
N ILE A 96 13.87 10.35 -5.88
CA ILE A 96 12.66 10.46 -5.07
C ILE A 96 11.68 11.34 -5.84
N LEU A 97 10.52 10.78 -6.16
CA LEU A 97 9.44 11.47 -6.86
C LEU A 97 8.49 12.15 -5.89
N ALA A 98 8.23 11.52 -4.74
CA ALA A 98 7.37 12.08 -3.70
C ALA A 98 7.64 11.44 -2.35
N ARG A 99 7.23 12.16 -1.31
CA ARG A 99 7.13 11.69 0.07
C ARG A 99 5.73 11.95 0.57
N GLN A 100 5.09 10.92 1.09
CA GLN A 100 3.76 11.00 1.68
C GLN A 100 3.86 10.66 3.16
N PRO A 101 3.92 11.66 4.04
CA PRO A 101 3.81 11.43 5.47
C PRO A 101 2.38 11.00 5.84
N LYS A 102 2.26 10.15 6.85
CA LYS A 102 0.98 9.77 7.45
C LYS A 102 0.28 11.01 8.04
N CYS A 103 -0.98 11.24 7.66
CA CYS A 103 -1.71 12.45 8.05
C CYS A 103 -2.42 12.30 9.40
N PHE A 104 -2.84 11.09 9.74
CA PHE A 104 -3.50 10.77 11.01
C PHE A 104 -2.70 9.70 11.79
N PRO A 105 -1.55 10.07 12.37
CA PRO A 105 -0.81 9.15 13.21
C PRO A 105 -1.65 8.72 14.42
N THR A 106 -1.48 7.48 14.83
CA THR A 106 -2.12 6.94 16.04
C THR A 106 -1.57 7.61 17.29
N GLN A 107 -2.30 7.51 18.42
CA GLN A 107 -1.82 8.09 19.68
C GLN A 107 -0.43 7.54 20.06
N ASN A 108 -0.21 6.23 19.88
CA ASN A 108 1.09 5.63 20.16
C ASN A 108 2.22 6.20 19.27
N GLU A 109 1.94 6.50 18.01
CA GLU A 109 2.92 7.15 17.13
C GLU A 109 3.22 8.59 17.60
N ILE A 110 2.19 9.35 17.97
CA ILE A 110 2.35 10.73 18.51
C ILE A 110 3.21 10.71 19.78
N ASP A 111 2.91 9.81 20.70
CA ASP A 111 3.66 9.65 21.95
C ASP A 111 5.14 9.27 21.71
N ASN A 112 5.43 8.68 20.55
CA ASN A 112 6.79 8.35 20.10
C ASN A 112 7.41 9.37 19.14
N GLY A 113 6.85 10.56 19.04
CA GLY A 113 7.43 11.70 18.30
C GLY A 113 7.08 11.77 16.82
N VAL A 114 6.06 11.01 16.37
CA VAL A 114 5.57 11.13 15.00
C VAL A 114 4.82 12.44 14.80
N VAL A 115 5.21 13.17 13.78
CA VAL A 115 4.58 14.41 13.34
C VAL A 115 3.65 14.11 12.17
N ALA A 116 2.42 14.61 12.22
CA ALA A 116 1.42 14.43 11.19
C ALA A 116 1.82 15.09 9.85
N GLY A 117 1.47 14.44 8.74
CA GLY A 117 1.53 15.01 7.40
C GLY A 117 0.44 16.05 7.14
N LYS A 118 0.53 16.72 5.97
CA LYS A 118 -0.39 17.79 5.58
C LYS A 118 -1.05 17.51 4.24
N GLY A 119 -2.02 16.59 4.23
CA GLY A 119 -2.80 16.28 3.04
C GLY A 119 -2.14 15.25 2.11
N TYR A 120 -2.81 15.01 0.98
CA TYR A 120 -2.49 13.93 0.03
C TYR A 120 -2.31 14.51 -1.35
N ARG A 121 -1.41 13.89 -2.13
CA ARG A 121 -1.17 14.29 -3.51
C ARG A 121 -0.93 13.10 -4.42
N VAL A 122 -1.37 13.25 -5.65
CA VAL A 122 -1.09 12.31 -6.72
C VAL A 122 0.31 12.54 -7.27
N VAL A 123 1.02 11.46 -7.55
CA VAL A 123 2.35 11.45 -8.17
C VAL A 123 2.20 11.00 -9.62
N GLU A 124 2.53 11.88 -10.56
CA GLU A 124 2.54 11.56 -11.99
C GLU A 124 3.74 10.68 -12.32
N THR A 125 3.51 9.56 -13.00
CA THR A 125 4.57 8.62 -13.41
C THR A 125 4.25 8.01 -14.77
N ASP A 126 5.25 7.36 -15.39
CA ASP A 126 5.06 6.62 -16.65
C ASP A 126 4.15 5.39 -16.51
N ILE A 127 3.95 4.90 -15.29
CA ILE A 127 3.08 3.77 -14.99
C ILE A 127 1.68 4.18 -14.52
N GLY A 128 1.35 5.47 -14.57
CA GLY A 128 0.08 6.04 -14.15
C GLY A 128 0.22 7.02 -13.00
N ARG A 129 -0.93 7.51 -12.53
CA ARG A 129 -1.08 8.47 -11.45
C ARG A 129 -1.20 7.71 -10.12
N LEU A 130 -0.16 7.77 -9.30
CA LEU A 130 -0.05 7.01 -8.06
C LEU A 130 -0.50 7.86 -6.86
N GLY A 131 -1.29 7.28 -5.98
CA GLY A 131 -1.68 7.88 -4.71
C GLY A 131 -1.35 6.95 -3.54
N ILE A 132 -0.99 7.53 -2.39
CA ILE A 132 -0.64 6.77 -1.20
C ILE A 132 -1.49 7.25 -0.02
N VAL A 133 -2.09 6.29 0.69
CA VAL A 133 -2.81 6.54 1.95
C VAL A 133 -2.35 5.49 2.97
N ILE A 134 -1.69 5.92 4.03
CA ILE A 134 -0.99 5.02 4.96
C ILE A 134 -1.95 4.50 6.04
N CYS A 135 -2.09 3.17 6.15
CA CYS A 135 -2.67 2.45 7.29
C CYS A 135 -3.96 3.08 7.84
N ALA A 136 -3.92 3.67 9.04
CA ALA A 136 -5.07 4.29 9.70
C ALA A 136 -5.75 5.39 8.86
N ASP A 137 -4.98 6.15 8.10
CA ASP A 137 -5.50 7.18 7.17
C ASP A 137 -6.47 6.58 6.16
N PHE A 138 -6.17 5.37 5.69
CA PHE A 138 -6.99 4.66 4.72
C PHE A 138 -8.19 3.96 5.36
N ALA A 139 -7.97 3.35 6.53
CA ALA A 139 -8.96 2.50 7.16
C ALA A 139 -10.09 3.28 7.83
N PHE A 140 -9.74 4.34 8.55
CA PHE A 140 -10.67 5.04 9.45
C PHE A 140 -11.11 6.40 8.93
N PHE A 141 -10.43 6.96 7.91
CA PHE A 141 -10.72 8.26 7.35
C PHE A 141 -10.99 8.16 5.85
N SER A 142 -11.89 8.97 5.32
CA SER A 142 -12.19 8.98 3.88
C SER A 142 -11.38 10.03 3.12
N GLU A 143 -10.94 11.07 3.81
CA GLU A 143 -10.34 12.28 3.24
C GLU A 143 -9.16 12.00 2.33
N GLY A 144 -8.31 11.03 2.70
CA GLY A 144 -7.14 10.67 1.91
C GLY A 144 -7.51 10.09 0.56
N VAL A 145 -8.40 9.11 0.56
CA VAL A 145 -8.85 8.44 -0.66
C VAL A 145 -9.67 9.39 -1.52
N GLU A 146 -10.58 10.16 -0.91
CA GLU A 146 -11.41 11.15 -1.62
C GLU A 146 -10.56 12.19 -2.32
N SER A 147 -9.62 12.79 -1.61
CA SER A 147 -8.68 13.77 -2.17
C SER A 147 -7.89 13.22 -3.36
N LEU A 148 -7.40 11.98 -3.28
CA LEU A 148 -6.68 11.34 -4.39
C LEU A 148 -7.60 11.07 -5.60
N VAL A 149 -8.84 10.63 -5.34
CA VAL A 149 -9.82 10.39 -6.40
C VAL A 149 -10.21 11.68 -7.12
N GLU A 150 -10.40 12.77 -6.40
CA GLU A 150 -10.66 14.10 -6.96
C GLU A 150 -9.50 14.61 -7.82
N GLN A 151 -8.26 14.30 -7.42
CA GLN A 151 -7.06 14.58 -8.20
C GLN A 151 -6.88 13.62 -9.39
N GLY A 152 -7.77 12.62 -9.56
CA GLY A 152 -7.75 11.68 -10.69
C GLY A 152 -6.70 10.58 -10.59
N VAL A 153 -6.49 10.03 -9.39
CA VAL A 153 -5.59 8.88 -9.17
C VAL A 153 -5.95 7.68 -10.03
N ASP A 154 -4.96 6.97 -10.54
CA ASP A 154 -5.14 5.70 -11.26
C ASP A 154 -4.98 4.49 -10.32
N ILE A 155 -4.02 4.52 -9.40
CA ILE A 155 -3.71 3.43 -8.48
C ILE A 155 -3.51 3.98 -7.07
N ILE A 156 -4.18 3.37 -6.10
CA ILE A 156 -4.06 3.71 -4.68
C ILE A 156 -3.22 2.64 -3.98
N PHE A 157 -2.13 3.04 -3.35
CA PHE A 157 -1.34 2.21 -2.46
C PHE A 157 -1.74 2.47 -1.02
N ASN A 158 -1.93 1.38 -0.27
CA ASN A 158 -2.17 1.44 1.16
C ASN A 158 -1.11 0.60 1.90
N PRO A 159 0.09 1.16 2.11
CA PRO A 159 1.06 0.57 3.02
C PRO A 159 0.52 0.59 4.44
N SER A 160 0.56 -0.55 5.10
CA SER A 160 -0.03 -0.72 6.43
C SER A 160 0.86 -1.54 7.35
N TRP A 161 0.66 -1.31 8.62
CA TRP A 161 1.02 -2.20 9.69
C TRP A 161 -0.21 -2.39 10.56
N TRP A 162 -1.00 -3.36 10.18
CA TRP A 162 -2.30 -3.62 10.79
C TRP A 162 -2.15 -4.53 12.01
N PHE A 163 -2.44 -4.07 13.18
CA PHE A 163 -2.15 -4.79 14.42
C PHE A 163 -3.39 -5.35 15.14
N ALA A 164 -4.56 -5.30 14.54
CA ALA A 164 -5.77 -5.89 15.12
C ALA A 164 -6.66 -6.47 14.02
N LEU A 165 -7.26 -7.63 14.30
CA LEU A 165 -8.24 -8.25 13.41
C LEU A 165 -7.73 -8.42 11.98
N GLY A 166 -6.61 -9.15 11.76
CA GLY A 166 -5.95 -9.32 10.47
C GLY A 166 -6.91 -9.58 9.30
N GLU A 167 -7.92 -10.41 9.52
CA GLU A 167 -8.97 -10.71 8.53
C GLU A 167 -9.86 -9.50 8.17
N ALA A 168 -9.89 -8.44 8.96
CA ALA A 168 -10.62 -7.21 8.65
C ALA A 168 -9.88 -6.34 7.64
N TYR A 169 -8.58 -6.51 7.47
CA TYR A 169 -7.79 -5.75 6.52
C TYR A 169 -8.25 -5.95 5.06
N PRO A 170 -8.43 -7.19 4.57
CA PRO A 170 -9.01 -7.42 3.25
C PRO A 170 -10.37 -6.75 3.04
N ALA A 171 -11.24 -6.80 4.04
CA ALA A 171 -12.56 -6.18 3.95
C ALA A 171 -12.46 -4.66 3.77
N THR A 172 -11.52 -4.00 4.45
CA THR A 172 -11.25 -2.58 4.31
C THR A 172 -10.74 -2.24 2.90
N VAL A 173 -9.78 -2.99 2.39
CA VAL A 173 -9.22 -2.80 1.03
C VAL A 173 -10.30 -3.01 -0.04
N ILE A 174 -11.07 -4.09 0.06
CA ILE A 174 -12.17 -4.40 -0.87
C ILE A 174 -13.25 -3.31 -0.80
N GLY A 175 -13.62 -2.86 0.40
CA GLY A 175 -14.63 -1.82 0.59
C GLY A 175 -14.25 -0.51 -0.11
N ARG A 176 -13.02 -0.05 0.02
CA ARG A 176 -12.52 1.16 -0.65
C ARG A 176 -12.41 0.98 -2.16
N HIS A 177 -11.95 -0.21 -2.62
CA HIS A 177 -11.95 -0.56 -4.03
C HIS A 177 -13.36 -0.45 -4.64
N MET A 178 -14.35 -1.05 -3.99
CA MET A 178 -15.74 -0.99 -4.44
C MET A 178 -16.32 0.42 -4.43
N GLN A 179 -16.03 1.19 -3.37
CA GLN A 179 -16.54 2.55 -3.19
C GLN A 179 -16.08 3.50 -4.30
N TYR A 180 -14.82 3.38 -4.72
CA TYR A 180 -14.19 4.35 -5.63
C TYR A 180 -13.90 3.79 -7.03
N GLY A 181 -14.05 2.48 -7.25
CA GLY A 181 -13.76 1.83 -8.54
C GLY A 181 -12.30 1.95 -8.98
N LYS A 182 -11.38 2.11 -8.04
CA LYS A 182 -9.94 2.25 -8.30
C LYS A 182 -9.19 0.99 -7.90
N PRO A 183 -8.09 0.64 -8.59
CA PRO A 183 -7.14 -0.33 -8.07
C PRO A 183 -6.66 0.09 -6.69
N VAL A 184 -6.71 -0.84 -5.74
CA VAL A 184 -6.15 -0.66 -4.39
C VAL A 184 -5.13 -1.75 -4.14
N ILE A 185 -3.93 -1.34 -3.82
CA ILE A 185 -2.79 -2.20 -3.49
C ILE A 185 -2.58 -2.09 -1.97
N GLY A 186 -3.27 -2.91 -1.22
CA GLY A 186 -3.14 -3.00 0.22
C GLY A 186 -1.96 -3.89 0.61
N VAL A 187 -0.99 -3.34 1.31
CA VAL A 187 0.26 -4.02 1.65
C VAL A 187 0.49 -3.96 3.15
N ASP A 188 0.40 -5.09 3.81
CA ASP A 188 0.65 -5.22 5.24
C ASP A 188 1.95 -5.98 5.50
N ILE A 189 2.51 -5.86 6.69
CA ILE A 189 3.63 -6.72 7.10
C ILE A 189 3.14 -8.17 7.25
N ALA A 190 4.03 -9.14 7.13
CA ALA A 190 3.70 -10.53 7.48
C ALA A 190 3.41 -10.64 8.98
N ALA A 191 2.49 -11.53 9.36
CA ALA A 191 2.06 -11.66 10.73
C ALA A 191 3.23 -11.92 11.68
N CYS A 192 3.35 -11.08 12.69
CA CYS A 192 4.40 -11.17 13.72
C CYS A 192 3.84 -10.72 15.06
N ALA A 193 4.54 -11.02 16.14
CA ALA A 193 4.19 -10.50 17.45
C ALA A 193 4.45 -8.99 17.51
N LEU A 194 3.47 -8.22 17.93
CA LEU A 194 3.59 -6.79 18.16
C LEU A 194 3.78 -6.54 19.66
N ARG A 195 4.95 -6.05 20.02
CA ARG A 195 5.26 -5.56 21.35
C ARG A 195 5.12 -4.04 21.35
N LEU A 196 4.39 -3.50 22.32
CA LEU A 196 4.32 -2.07 22.59
C LEU A 196 5.09 -1.78 23.87
N ARG A 197 5.46 -0.51 24.09
CA ARG A 197 6.02 -0.13 25.40
C ARG A 197 4.90 0.34 26.32
N ASP A 198 4.98 -0.02 27.59
CA ASP A 198 4.13 0.54 28.64
C ASP A 198 4.59 1.96 29.03
N ALA A 199 3.90 2.55 29.99
CA ALA A 199 4.21 3.87 30.51
C ALA A 199 5.63 3.98 31.14
N ASP A 200 6.20 2.85 31.56
CA ASP A 200 7.55 2.75 32.12
C ASP A 200 8.61 2.43 31.02
N GLY A 201 8.20 2.33 29.75
CA GLY A 201 9.07 2.00 28.62
C GLY A 201 9.40 0.51 28.50
N ARG A 202 8.74 -0.39 29.24
CA ARG A 202 9.00 -1.83 29.17
C ARG A 202 8.23 -2.44 27.99
N PRO A 203 8.84 -3.40 27.27
CA PRO A 203 8.16 -4.12 26.20
C PRO A 203 6.96 -4.90 26.76
N VAL A 204 5.78 -4.67 26.19
CA VAL A 204 4.55 -5.40 26.49
C VAL A 204 4.03 -6.00 25.20
N GLU A 205 3.95 -7.33 25.14
CA GLU A 205 3.31 -8.02 24.04
C GLU A 205 1.80 -7.79 24.11
N ARG A 206 1.25 -6.93 23.24
CA ARG A 206 -0.17 -6.63 23.19
C ARG A 206 -0.93 -7.44 22.16
N PHE A 207 -0.26 -7.76 21.06
CA PHE A 207 -0.85 -8.50 19.96
C PHE A 207 0.11 -9.60 19.54
N PRO A 208 -0.18 -10.86 19.89
CA PRO A 208 0.69 -11.99 19.54
C PRO A 208 0.77 -12.24 18.02
N ARG A 209 -0.22 -11.74 17.28
CA ARG A 209 -0.30 -11.85 15.81
C ARG A 209 -0.85 -10.54 15.26
N ALA A 210 0.02 -9.71 14.72
CA ALA A 210 -0.33 -8.49 13.99
C ALA A 210 0.17 -8.60 12.55
N GLY A 211 -0.56 -8.04 11.60
CA GLY A 211 -0.20 -8.08 10.19
C GLY A 211 -0.76 -9.27 9.41
N GLY A 212 -0.32 -9.43 8.19
CA GLY A 212 -0.79 -10.40 7.23
C GLY A 212 -1.93 -9.88 6.36
N TYR A 213 -2.39 -10.76 5.48
CA TYR A 213 -3.57 -10.52 4.64
C TYR A 213 -3.45 -9.35 3.66
N SER A 214 -2.24 -9.01 3.20
CA SER A 214 -2.08 -8.08 2.08
C SER A 214 -3.03 -8.41 0.97
N THR A 215 -3.74 -7.41 0.44
CA THR A 215 -4.85 -7.61 -0.48
C THR A 215 -4.74 -6.65 -1.66
N VAL A 216 -4.87 -7.17 -2.85
CA VAL A 216 -4.83 -6.41 -4.09
C VAL A 216 -6.17 -6.50 -4.79
N CYS A 217 -6.74 -5.37 -5.15
CA CYS A 217 -7.98 -5.25 -5.90
C CYS A 217 -7.75 -4.46 -7.19
N VAL A 218 -8.18 -5.02 -8.33
CA VAL A 218 -8.15 -4.34 -9.64
C VAL A 218 -9.54 -4.45 -10.26
N PRO A 219 -10.15 -3.35 -10.73
CA PRO A 219 -11.48 -3.39 -11.33
C PRO A 219 -11.49 -4.25 -12.60
N PRO A 220 -12.66 -4.79 -12.98
CA PRO A 220 -12.78 -5.54 -14.23
C PRO A 220 -12.52 -4.62 -15.43
N PRO A 221 -12.05 -5.15 -16.58
CA PRO A 221 -11.77 -4.37 -17.77
C PRO A 221 -13.06 -3.98 -18.53
N ILE A 222 -13.90 -3.17 -17.90
CA ILE A 222 -15.22 -2.74 -18.35
C ILE A 222 -15.19 -1.25 -18.60
N ALA A 223 -15.78 -0.79 -19.69
CA ALA A 223 -15.74 0.61 -20.12
C ALA A 223 -17.10 1.31 -20.07
N SER A 224 -18.19 0.58 -19.83
CA SER A 224 -19.53 1.15 -19.84
C SER A 224 -20.47 0.49 -18.81
N LEU A 225 -21.53 1.20 -18.44
CA LEU A 225 -22.54 0.67 -17.53
C LEU A 225 -23.32 -0.54 -18.07
N PRO A 226 -23.69 -0.59 -19.37
CA PRO A 226 -24.27 -1.79 -19.95
C PRO A 226 -23.34 -3.00 -19.86
N GLU A 227 -22.04 -2.84 -20.13
CA GLU A 227 -21.05 -3.91 -19.96
C GLU A 227 -20.92 -4.35 -18.51
N LEU A 228 -20.98 -3.43 -17.55
CA LEU A 228 -20.97 -3.74 -16.14
C LEU A 228 -22.21 -4.55 -15.71
N ALA A 229 -23.38 -4.15 -16.18
CA ALA A 229 -24.62 -4.89 -15.93
C ALA A 229 -24.55 -6.31 -16.51
N GLU A 230 -24.04 -6.45 -17.73
CA GLU A 230 -23.82 -7.75 -18.37
C GLU A 230 -22.78 -8.59 -17.62
N TRP A 231 -21.71 -7.96 -17.15
CA TRP A 231 -20.67 -8.61 -16.32
C TRP A 231 -21.28 -9.24 -15.07
N PHE A 232 -22.10 -8.49 -14.32
CA PHE A 232 -22.77 -9.02 -13.13
C PHE A 232 -23.77 -10.14 -13.47
N ARG A 233 -24.43 -10.07 -14.62
CA ARG A 233 -25.40 -11.08 -15.05
C ARG A 233 -24.76 -12.38 -15.50
N THR A 234 -23.58 -12.33 -16.11
CA THR A 234 -22.95 -13.49 -16.79
C THR A 234 -21.86 -14.16 -15.96
N LYS A 235 -21.30 -13.46 -14.96
CA LYS A 235 -20.27 -14.07 -14.11
C LYS A 235 -20.92 -15.01 -13.08
N PRO A 236 -20.55 -16.28 -13.04
CA PRO A 236 -21.04 -17.19 -12.01
C PRO A 236 -20.62 -16.72 -10.63
N GLY A 237 -21.52 -16.84 -9.68
CA GLY A 237 -21.36 -16.35 -8.31
C GLY A 237 -20.10 -16.88 -7.64
N GLY A 238 -19.17 -15.95 -7.41
CA GLY A 238 -17.94 -16.11 -6.65
C GLY A 238 -17.39 -14.71 -6.43
N THR A 239 -17.00 -14.41 -5.20
CA THR A 239 -16.62 -13.05 -4.78
C THR A 239 -15.51 -12.43 -5.63
N ASN A 240 -14.57 -13.21 -6.12
CA ASN A 240 -13.40 -12.71 -6.85
C ASN A 240 -13.68 -12.39 -8.33
N SER A 241 -14.68 -13.05 -8.94
CA SER A 241 -14.96 -12.86 -10.38
C SER A 241 -15.90 -11.71 -10.68
N ALA A 242 -16.78 -11.34 -9.74
CA ALA A 242 -17.76 -10.26 -9.93
C ALA A 242 -17.15 -8.86 -9.73
N LEU A 243 -16.16 -8.74 -8.84
CA LEU A 243 -15.53 -7.47 -8.49
C LEU A 243 -14.18 -7.23 -9.21
N GLY A 244 -13.88 -7.96 -10.27
CA GLY A 244 -12.61 -7.92 -10.96
C GLY A 244 -11.59 -8.88 -10.36
N PHE A 245 -10.32 -8.46 -10.33
CA PHE A 245 -9.26 -9.25 -9.71
C PHE A 245 -9.13 -8.85 -8.23
N ILE A 246 -9.38 -9.80 -7.34
CA ILE A 246 -9.16 -9.66 -5.89
C ILE A 246 -8.34 -10.85 -5.43
N GLN A 247 -7.21 -10.59 -4.80
CA GLN A 247 -6.36 -11.61 -4.23
C GLN A 247 -5.79 -11.15 -2.89
N SER A 248 -5.72 -12.06 -1.93
CA SER A 248 -5.13 -11.83 -0.61
C SER A 248 -4.11 -12.91 -0.29
N LEU A 249 -3.07 -12.53 0.45
CA LEU A 249 -2.18 -13.47 1.14
C LEU A 249 -2.83 -13.96 2.45
N GLY A 250 -2.21 -14.94 3.07
CA GLY A 250 -2.43 -15.30 4.47
C GLY A 250 -1.50 -14.51 5.39
N GLU A 251 -1.03 -15.15 6.45
CA GLU A 251 -0.20 -14.53 7.48
C GLU A 251 1.31 -14.52 7.14
N ASP A 252 1.75 -15.39 6.25
CA ASP A 252 3.16 -15.59 5.94
C ASP A 252 3.72 -14.52 4.99
N GLU A 253 5.05 -14.37 5.01
CA GLU A 253 5.77 -13.56 4.05
C GLU A 253 5.48 -14.02 2.62
N GLY A 254 5.25 -13.06 1.74
CA GLY A 254 4.95 -13.35 0.34
C GLY A 254 4.85 -12.11 -0.52
N ILE A 255 4.68 -12.32 -1.82
CA ILE A 255 4.51 -11.23 -2.79
C ILE A 255 3.27 -11.53 -3.63
N LEU A 256 2.30 -10.61 -3.63
CA LEU A 256 1.20 -10.61 -4.58
C LEU A 256 1.58 -9.82 -5.83
N TYR A 257 1.11 -10.28 -6.97
CA TYR A 257 1.27 -9.57 -8.24
C TYR A 257 -0.10 -9.24 -8.83
N ALA A 258 -0.23 -8.02 -9.32
CA ALA A 258 -1.39 -7.57 -10.08
C ALA A 258 -0.97 -6.88 -11.36
N ASP A 259 -1.61 -7.23 -12.46
CA ASP A 259 -1.44 -6.55 -13.74
C ASP A 259 -2.56 -5.53 -13.91
N VAL A 260 -2.20 -4.24 -13.97
CA VAL A 260 -3.13 -3.10 -14.03
C VAL A 260 -3.09 -2.47 -15.40
N ASP A 261 -4.18 -2.54 -16.16
CA ASP A 261 -4.36 -1.78 -17.40
C ASP A 261 -4.87 -0.38 -17.06
N ILE A 262 -3.97 0.61 -17.09
CA ILE A 262 -4.29 2.00 -16.76
C ILE A 262 -5.38 2.58 -17.66
N ALA A 263 -5.38 2.23 -18.94
CA ALA A 263 -6.40 2.71 -19.86
C ALA A 263 -7.78 2.11 -19.54
N ALA A 264 -7.84 0.84 -19.11
CA ALA A 264 -9.08 0.24 -18.62
C ALA A 264 -9.55 0.89 -17.31
N VAL A 265 -8.63 1.12 -16.37
CA VAL A 265 -8.93 1.81 -15.09
C VAL A 265 -9.56 3.19 -15.33
N ARG A 266 -9.01 3.97 -16.26
CA ARG A 266 -9.54 5.31 -16.61
C ARG A 266 -10.90 5.27 -17.27
N ARG A 267 -11.25 4.17 -17.96
CA ARG A 267 -12.56 3.98 -18.58
C ARG A 267 -13.59 3.33 -17.66
N PHE A 268 -13.15 2.71 -16.57
CA PHE A 268 -14.05 2.00 -15.67
C PHE A 268 -15.08 2.96 -15.04
N PRO A 269 -16.40 2.71 -15.22
CA PRO A 269 -17.44 3.65 -14.77
C PRO A 269 -17.63 3.66 -13.24
N GLY A 270 -16.99 2.75 -12.51
CA GLY A 270 -17.24 2.49 -11.09
C GLY A 270 -18.34 1.45 -10.88
N TYR A 271 -18.40 0.84 -9.71
CA TYR A 271 -19.41 -0.18 -9.37
C TYR A 271 -20.77 0.42 -9.03
N PHE A 272 -20.75 1.61 -8.44
CA PHE A 272 -21.95 2.34 -8.02
C PHE A 272 -21.87 3.75 -8.60
N TYR A 273 -22.81 4.08 -9.42
CA TYR A 273 -22.97 5.32 -10.16
C TYR A 273 -22.50 6.58 -9.43
N ARG A 274 -21.40 7.19 -9.87
CA ARG A 274 -21.13 8.60 -9.62
C ARG A 274 -21.71 9.48 -10.73
N THR A 275 -22.96 9.26 -11.12
CA THR A 275 -23.67 10.18 -12.01
C THR A 275 -24.71 11.01 -11.24
N MET A 276 -24.43 11.27 -9.96
CA MET A 276 -25.13 12.30 -9.23
C MET A 276 -24.16 13.47 -8.98
N THR A 277 -23.64 14.05 -10.03
CA THR A 277 -23.30 15.46 -10.01
C THR A 277 -24.60 16.21 -10.31
N PRO A 278 -25.01 17.14 -9.45
CA PRO A 278 -26.16 18.00 -9.72
C PRO A 278 -25.95 18.83 -10.96
#